data_0d33fd92fbb7b03c6be73b6daa5075cf
#
_entry.id   0d33fd92fbb7b03c6be73b6daa5075cf
#
_cell.length_a   1.000
_cell.length_b   1.000
_cell.length_c   1.000
_cell.angle_alpha   90.00
_cell.angle_beta   90.00
_cell.angle_gamma   90.00
#
_symmetry.space_group_name_H-M   'P 1'
#
loop_
_entity.id
_entity.type
_entity.pdbx_description
1 polymer ?
#
loop_
_entity_poly.entity_id
_entity_poly.type
_entity_poly.pdbx_seq_one_letter_code
_entity_poly.pdbx_strand_id
1 'polypeptide(L)'
;MEKAVKIRVPHVDERPLWDVFFGVWGYPAVFVAHELKLLELLSEKPLGLEEIAAAKGLARRPAEALLAVCASIGLIRLRGGRFSLTPLAQEYMLPSSPTYFGWMFDAWRLIYSVWSPDSLRDAVLSNKPQGVFSDPAGPFASWHAEHAADFTRAMHSASIGPAMVWPLKVDLAKHRVMLDVGGGSGAHSIGAVMLRPKLKAIVLDQAPICALAGEFAEKYGVADRVSTHPADFFEDPYPEADLHFYGMIFHDWPPERCQFFARKSFDSLPPGGRIVIHEMLFNDNRTGPFPVAAFNVDMLVAVPGQQYSKRELSAMLKDAGFRKIEVKPTFGYWSIVTGVKP
;
A
#
# COMPACT_ATOMS: atom_id res chain seq x y z
N MET A 1 55.45 -3.46 7.33
CA MET A 1 54.89 -4.79 7.11
C MET A 1 53.51 -4.81 7.73
N GLU A 2 52.47 -4.84 6.91
CA GLU A 2 51.10 -5.01 7.40
C GLU A 2 50.97 -6.36 8.10
N LYS A 3 50.37 -6.38 9.31
CA LYS A 3 50.13 -7.61 10.04
C LYS A 3 49.13 -8.47 9.27
N ALA A 4 49.48 -9.72 8.99
CA ALA A 4 48.58 -10.67 8.34
C ALA A 4 47.24 -10.76 9.11
N VAL A 5 46.13 -10.57 8.41
CA VAL A 5 44.74 -10.68 8.95
C VAL A 5 44.48 -12.17 9.22
N LYS A 6 44.12 -12.51 10.46
CA LYS A 6 43.68 -13.88 10.81
C LYS A 6 42.14 -13.96 10.67
N ILE A 7 41.68 -14.79 9.74
CA ILE A 7 40.29 -15.14 9.59
C ILE A 7 39.89 -16.15 10.66
N ARG A 8 38.81 -15.88 11.38
CA ARG A 8 38.22 -16.82 12.37
C ARG A 8 37.02 -17.49 11.77
N VAL A 9 36.64 -18.65 12.25
CA VAL A 9 35.39 -19.31 11.89
C VAL A 9 34.25 -18.43 12.35
N PRO A 10 33.28 -18.05 11.45
CA PRO A 10 32.10 -17.25 11.83
C PRO A 10 31.26 -17.97 12.88
N HIS A 11 30.74 -17.23 13.85
CA HIS A 11 29.85 -17.75 14.89
C HIS A 11 28.38 -17.30 14.69
N VAL A 12 28.13 -16.43 13.71
CA VAL A 12 26.82 -15.88 13.39
C VAL A 12 26.53 -16.14 11.92
N ASP A 13 25.28 -16.49 11.62
CA ASP A 13 24.80 -16.76 10.26
C ASP A 13 24.62 -15.44 9.49
N GLU A 14 25.13 -15.38 8.29
CA GLU A 14 25.08 -14.20 7.41
C GLU A 14 23.82 -14.14 6.51
N ARG A 15 22.96 -15.16 6.53
CA ARG A 15 21.73 -15.22 5.70
C ARG A 15 20.92 -13.92 5.68
N PRO A 16 20.68 -13.21 6.81
CA PRO A 16 19.92 -11.96 6.78
C PRO A 16 20.51 -10.88 5.85
N LEU A 17 21.86 -10.87 5.67
CA LEU A 17 22.51 -9.95 4.73
C LEU A 17 22.27 -10.38 3.28
N TRP A 18 22.33 -11.70 3.03
CA TRP A 18 22.06 -12.27 1.72
C TRP A 18 20.60 -12.09 1.31
N ASP A 19 19.64 -12.24 2.21
CA ASP A 19 18.22 -12.05 1.94
C ASP A 19 17.93 -10.63 1.44
N VAL A 20 18.54 -9.62 2.08
CA VAL A 20 18.44 -8.23 1.62
C VAL A 20 19.15 -8.04 0.29
N PHE A 21 20.37 -8.57 0.14
CA PHE A 21 21.16 -8.42 -1.08
C PHE A 21 20.49 -9.05 -2.30
N PHE A 22 19.92 -10.24 -2.18
CA PHE A 22 19.22 -10.93 -3.27
C PHE A 22 17.91 -10.24 -3.67
N GLY A 23 17.36 -9.35 -2.86
CA GLY A 23 16.24 -8.50 -3.24
C GLY A 23 16.51 -7.66 -4.49
N VAL A 24 17.80 -7.30 -4.76
CA VAL A 24 18.22 -6.56 -5.97
C VAL A 24 17.86 -7.31 -7.27
N TRP A 25 17.79 -8.63 -7.25
CA TRP A 25 17.39 -9.44 -8.40
C TRP A 25 16.00 -10.06 -8.26
N GLY A 26 15.56 -10.32 -7.04
CA GLY A 26 14.26 -10.94 -6.78
C GLY A 26 13.10 -10.07 -7.27
N TYR A 27 13.07 -8.81 -6.86
CA TYR A 27 12.02 -7.87 -7.30
C TYR A 27 12.00 -7.66 -8.82
N PRO A 28 13.13 -7.32 -9.50
CA PRO A 28 13.14 -7.17 -10.96
C PRO A 28 12.73 -8.44 -11.71
N ALA A 29 13.06 -9.63 -11.21
CA ALA A 29 12.65 -10.88 -11.85
C ALA A 29 11.12 -11.07 -11.84
N VAL A 30 10.44 -10.74 -10.74
CA VAL A 30 8.98 -10.77 -10.67
C VAL A 30 8.38 -9.70 -11.59
N PHE A 31 8.97 -8.51 -11.60
CA PHE A 31 8.57 -7.42 -12.48
C PHE A 31 8.63 -7.84 -13.97
N VAL A 32 9.74 -8.40 -14.42
CA VAL A 32 9.89 -8.89 -15.80
C VAL A 32 8.93 -10.04 -16.10
N ALA A 33 8.72 -10.95 -15.15
CA ALA A 33 7.72 -12.02 -15.31
C ALA A 33 6.30 -11.48 -15.50
N HIS A 34 5.94 -10.41 -14.76
CA HIS A 34 4.68 -9.68 -14.92
C HIS A 34 4.61 -9.00 -16.29
N GLU A 35 5.62 -8.23 -16.69
CA GLU A 35 5.69 -7.54 -18.00
C GLU A 35 5.55 -8.51 -19.18
N LEU A 36 6.20 -9.66 -19.08
CA LEU A 36 6.10 -10.74 -20.07
C LEU A 36 4.78 -11.52 -19.99
N LYS A 37 3.90 -11.21 -19.06
CA LYS A 37 2.62 -11.89 -18.84
C LYS A 37 2.79 -13.42 -18.69
N LEU A 38 3.80 -13.84 -17.91
CA LEU A 38 4.05 -15.27 -17.67
C LEU A 38 2.96 -15.91 -16.82
N LEU A 39 2.36 -15.14 -15.89
CA LEU A 39 1.32 -15.65 -15.02
C LEU A 39 -0.02 -15.76 -15.74
N GLU A 40 -0.35 -14.82 -16.63
CA GLU A 40 -1.53 -14.91 -17.50
C GLU A 40 -1.44 -16.13 -18.42
N LEU A 41 -0.26 -16.41 -19.01
CA LEU A 41 -0.05 -17.61 -19.82
C LEU A 41 -0.34 -18.89 -19.02
N LEU A 42 0.09 -18.96 -17.77
CA LEU A 42 -0.14 -20.10 -16.88
C LEU A 42 -1.56 -20.18 -16.31
N SER A 43 -2.38 -19.14 -16.47
CA SER A 43 -3.79 -19.17 -16.07
C SER A 43 -4.65 -20.04 -16.98
N GLU A 44 -4.24 -20.23 -18.22
CA GLU A 44 -4.97 -21.05 -19.21
C GLU A 44 -4.81 -22.55 -18.92
N LYS A 45 -3.58 -23.00 -18.65
CA LYS A 45 -3.25 -24.41 -18.34
C LYS A 45 -1.84 -24.54 -17.79
N PRO A 46 -1.53 -25.63 -17.06
CA PRO A 46 -0.15 -25.95 -16.71
C PRO A 46 0.73 -26.20 -17.93
N LEU A 47 1.95 -25.61 -17.96
CA LEU A 47 2.91 -25.70 -19.06
C LEU A 47 4.28 -26.16 -18.58
N GLY A 48 5.00 -26.88 -19.42
CA GLY A 48 6.42 -27.20 -19.22
C GLY A 48 7.33 -26.00 -19.55
N LEU A 49 8.59 -26.09 -19.12
CA LEU A 49 9.57 -25.01 -19.34
C LEU A 49 9.74 -24.68 -20.82
N GLU A 50 9.87 -25.67 -21.68
CA GLU A 50 10.05 -25.47 -23.13
C GLU A 50 8.81 -24.86 -23.80
N GLU A 51 7.61 -25.24 -23.34
CA GLU A 51 6.35 -24.67 -23.83
C GLU A 51 6.23 -23.19 -23.48
N ILE A 52 6.62 -22.81 -22.22
CA ILE A 52 6.62 -21.42 -21.76
C ILE A 52 7.66 -20.60 -22.53
N ALA A 53 8.88 -21.11 -22.66
CA ALA A 53 9.96 -20.46 -23.38
C ALA A 53 9.55 -20.19 -24.85
N ALA A 54 9.02 -21.17 -25.54
CA ALA A 54 8.54 -21.02 -26.91
C ALA A 54 7.38 -20.01 -27.01
N ALA A 55 6.39 -20.09 -26.14
CA ALA A 55 5.23 -19.19 -26.14
C ALA A 55 5.61 -17.71 -25.92
N LYS A 56 6.72 -17.45 -25.21
CA LYS A 56 7.20 -16.08 -24.90
C LYS A 56 8.40 -15.65 -25.74
N GLY A 57 8.85 -16.47 -26.68
CA GLY A 57 10.03 -16.17 -27.49
C GLY A 57 11.33 -16.09 -26.69
N LEU A 58 11.41 -16.83 -25.60
CA LEU A 58 12.57 -16.86 -24.70
C LEU A 58 13.45 -18.07 -24.96
N ALA A 59 14.75 -17.93 -24.76
CA ALA A 59 15.61 -19.08 -24.61
C ALA A 59 15.29 -19.81 -23.26
N ARG A 60 15.63 -21.10 -23.20
CA ARG A 60 15.40 -21.93 -22.00
C ARG A 60 15.94 -21.30 -20.71
N ARG A 61 17.20 -20.86 -20.72
CA ARG A 61 17.90 -20.33 -19.53
C ARG A 61 17.20 -19.11 -18.89
N PRO A 62 16.86 -18.03 -19.60
CA PRO A 62 16.14 -16.91 -19.01
C PRO A 62 14.72 -17.28 -18.55
N ALA A 63 13.99 -18.13 -19.27
CA ALA A 63 12.68 -18.62 -18.85
C ALA A 63 12.80 -19.38 -17.50
N GLU A 64 13.76 -20.30 -17.39
CA GLU A 64 14.01 -21.04 -16.14
C GLU A 64 14.36 -20.12 -14.96
N ALA A 65 15.18 -19.09 -15.18
CA ALA A 65 15.57 -18.14 -14.14
C ALA A 65 14.35 -17.37 -13.57
N LEU A 66 13.48 -16.85 -14.44
CA LEU A 66 12.27 -16.15 -14.01
C LEU A 66 11.27 -17.07 -13.29
N LEU A 67 11.06 -18.27 -13.85
CA LEU A 67 10.16 -19.25 -13.24
C LEU A 67 10.67 -19.73 -11.87
N ALA A 68 11.98 -19.88 -11.69
CA ALA A 68 12.57 -20.26 -10.41
C ALA A 68 12.29 -19.22 -9.33
N VAL A 69 12.42 -17.92 -9.64
CA VAL A 69 12.08 -16.84 -8.69
C VAL A 69 10.58 -16.85 -8.39
N CYS A 70 9.72 -16.90 -9.40
CA CYS A 70 8.27 -16.96 -9.20
C CYS A 70 7.84 -18.18 -8.36
N ALA A 71 8.51 -19.32 -8.53
CA ALA A 71 8.24 -20.53 -7.75
C ALA A 71 8.72 -20.39 -6.29
N SER A 72 9.90 -19.79 -6.07
CA SER A 72 10.50 -19.65 -4.73
C SER A 72 9.69 -18.74 -3.81
N ILE A 73 8.99 -17.74 -4.38
CA ILE A 73 8.10 -16.84 -3.62
C ILE A 73 6.63 -17.31 -3.61
N GLY A 74 6.35 -18.50 -4.18
CA GLY A 74 5.03 -19.11 -4.11
C GLY A 74 4.00 -18.61 -5.11
N LEU A 75 4.37 -17.89 -6.17
CA LEU A 75 3.44 -17.49 -7.25
C LEU A 75 3.07 -18.67 -8.15
N ILE A 76 4.02 -19.56 -8.43
CA ILE A 76 3.80 -20.75 -9.23
C ILE A 76 4.33 -21.99 -8.50
N ARG A 77 3.92 -23.16 -8.94
CA ARG A 77 4.41 -24.44 -8.44
C ARG A 77 4.75 -25.37 -9.61
N LEU A 78 5.79 -26.18 -9.42
CA LEU A 78 6.23 -27.22 -10.35
C LEU A 78 5.74 -28.60 -9.88
N ARG A 79 4.94 -29.28 -10.70
CA ARG A 79 4.52 -30.69 -10.45
C ARG A 79 4.58 -31.46 -11.75
N GLY A 80 5.19 -32.65 -11.75
CA GLY A 80 5.29 -33.50 -12.93
C GLY A 80 5.92 -32.78 -14.14
N GLY A 81 6.91 -31.90 -13.93
CA GLY A 81 7.56 -31.14 -14.99
C GLY A 81 6.74 -29.98 -15.56
N ARG A 82 5.59 -29.66 -14.98
CA ARG A 82 4.71 -28.57 -15.44
C ARG A 82 4.51 -27.52 -14.35
N PHE A 83 4.61 -26.26 -14.73
CA PHE A 83 4.32 -25.10 -13.90
C PHE A 83 2.82 -24.77 -13.93
N SER A 84 2.28 -24.39 -12.79
CA SER A 84 0.90 -23.92 -12.65
C SER A 84 0.82 -22.80 -11.60
N LEU A 85 -0.19 -21.94 -11.70
CA LEU A 85 -0.44 -20.89 -10.70
C LEU A 85 -0.78 -21.49 -9.34
N THR A 86 -0.38 -20.78 -8.29
CA THR A 86 -0.87 -20.99 -6.92
C THR A 86 -2.12 -20.15 -6.68
N PRO A 87 -2.89 -20.41 -5.59
CA PRO A 87 -3.97 -19.51 -5.18
C PRO A 87 -3.53 -18.04 -5.00
N LEU A 88 -2.31 -17.82 -4.50
CA LEU A 88 -1.73 -16.48 -4.37
C LEU A 88 -1.66 -15.75 -5.72
N ALA A 89 -1.14 -16.40 -6.75
CA ALA A 89 -1.05 -15.78 -8.06
C ALA A 89 -2.42 -15.64 -8.74
N GLN A 90 -3.33 -16.59 -8.54
CA GLN A 90 -4.70 -16.51 -9.09
C GLN A 90 -5.45 -15.31 -8.49
N GLU A 91 -5.29 -15.06 -7.21
CA GLU A 91 -5.98 -13.99 -6.49
C GLU A 91 -5.36 -12.61 -6.74
N TYR A 92 -4.02 -12.51 -6.79
CA TYR A 92 -3.35 -11.20 -6.81
C TYR A 92 -2.62 -10.84 -8.10
N MET A 93 -2.36 -11.80 -8.99
CA MET A 93 -1.50 -11.54 -10.15
C MET A 93 -2.21 -11.66 -11.51
N LEU A 94 -3.51 -11.89 -11.54
CA LEU A 94 -4.28 -11.93 -12.77
C LEU A 94 -5.12 -10.66 -12.92
N PRO A 95 -5.10 -9.99 -14.09
CA PRO A 95 -5.89 -8.78 -14.36
C PRO A 95 -7.41 -8.98 -14.22
N SER A 96 -7.88 -10.23 -14.33
CA SER A 96 -9.29 -10.59 -14.12
C SER A 96 -9.70 -10.65 -12.64
N SER A 97 -8.75 -10.66 -11.71
CA SER A 97 -9.03 -10.68 -10.28
C SER A 97 -9.44 -9.29 -9.77
N PRO A 98 -10.48 -9.21 -8.91
CA PRO A 98 -10.84 -7.94 -8.28
C PRO A 98 -9.77 -7.42 -7.31
N THR A 99 -8.86 -8.27 -6.84
CA THR A 99 -7.75 -7.93 -5.94
C THR A 99 -6.41 -7.88 -6.67
N TYR A 100 -6.42 -7.60 -7.97
CA TYR A 100 -5.23 -7.56 -8.81
C TYR A 100 -4.16 -6.60 -8.30
N PHE A 101 -2.96 -7.12 -8.03
CA PHE A 101 -1.82 -6.38 -7.49
C PHE A 101 -0.88 -5.83 -8.58
N GLY A 102 -1.02 -6.27 -9.82
CA GLY A 102 -0.10 -5.95 -10.92
C GLY A 102 0.03 -4.45 -11.21
N TRP A 103 -1.01 -3.65 -10.96
CA TRP A 103 -0.92 -2.18 -11.13
C TRP A 103 0.15 -1.52 -10.25
N MET A 104 0.55 -2.17 -9.13
CA MET A 104 1.71 -1.72 -8.36
C MET A 104 3.01 -1.82 -9.17
N PHE A 105 3.20 -2.91 -9.92
CA PHE A 105 4.38 -3.05 -10.79
C PHE A 105 4.35 -2.03 -11.93
N ASP A 106 3.19 -1.81 -12.55
CA ASP A 106 3.04 -0.89 -13.69
C ASP A 106 3.39 0.55 -13.29
N ALA A 107 2.89 1.05 -12.15
CA ALA A 107 3.17 2.41 -11.66
C ALA A 107 4.62 2.56 -11.18
N TRP A 108 5.15 1.58 -10.43
CA TRP A 108 6.52 1.63 -9.91
C TRP A 108 7.58 1.59 -11.02
N ARG A 109 7.23 1.05 -12.20
CA ARG A 109 8.09 1.16 -13.39
C ARG A 109 8.41 2.61 -13.76
N LEU A 110 7.43 3.50 -13.67
CA LEU A 110 7.56 4.90 -14.08
C LEU A 110 8.56 5.68 -13.21
N ILE A 111 8.70 5.27 -11.96
CA ILE A 111 9.48 5.98 -10.94
C ILE A 111 10.60 5.15 -10.33
N TYR A 112 10.97 4.02 -10.98
CA TYR A 112 11.97 3.07 -10.44
C TYR A 112 13.31 3.73 -10.08
N SER A 113 13.75 4.72 -10.84
CA SER A 113 15.00 5.45 -10.58
C SER A 113 15.01 6.24 -9.27
N VAL A 114 13.85 6.60 -8.75
CA VAL A 114 13.70 7.35 -7.49
C VAL A 114 14.19 6.54 -6.29
N TRP A 115 14.09 5.20 -6.35
CA TRP A 115 14.58 4.31 -5.27
C TRP A 115 16.01 3.79 -5.49
N SER A 116 16.82 4.50 -6.28
CA SER A 116 18.24 4.17 -6.41
C SER A 116 19.01 4.46 -5.11
N PRO A 117 20.13 3.77 -4.85
CA PRO A 117 20.97 4.08 -3.70
C PRO A 117 21.45 5.54 -3.66
N ASP A 118 21.66 6.16 -4.84
CA ASP A 118 22.07 7.56 -4.92
C ASP A 118 20.95 8.51 -4.50
N SER A 119 19.72 8.29 -4.99
CA SER A 119 18.54 9.06 -4.60
C SER A 119 18.25 8.93 -3.10
N LEU A 120 18.34 7.72 -2.56
CA LEU A 120 18.19 7.49 -1.13
C LEU A 120 19.27 8.22 -0.32
N ARG A 121 20.53 8.17 -0.74
CA ARG A 121 21.61 8.92 -0.09
C ARG A 121 21.31 10.43 -0.06
N ASP A 122 20.86 10.97 -1.18
CA ASP A 122 20.52 12.40 -1.30
C ASP A 122 19.33 12.76 -0.39
N ALA A 123 18.31 11.91 -0.31
CA ALA A 123 17.20 12.08 0.64
C ALA A 123 17.70 12.08 2.10
N VAL A 124 18.56 11.11 2.46
CA VAL A 124 19.14 11.03 3.81
C VAL A 124 19.95 12.26 4.18
N LEU A 125 20.77 12.76 3.27
CA LEU A 125 21.63 13.92 3.53
C LEU A 125 20.87 15.25 3.53
N SER A 126 19.85 15.40 2.69
CA SER A 126 19.08 16.63 2.56
C SER A 126 17.85 16.68 3.46
N ASN A 127 17.37 15.53 3.94
CA ASN A 127 16.07 15.37 4.61
C ASN A 127 14.91 15.93 3.76
N LYS A 128 14.92 15.66 2.46
CA LYS A 128 13.92 16.14 1.49
C LYS A 128 13.52 15.03 0.53
N PRO A 129 12.25 15.00 0.06
CA PRO A 129 11.82 14.15 -1.04
C PRO A 129 12.68 14.33 -2.29
N GLN A 130 12.77 13.28 -3.12
CA GLN A 130 13.64 13.22 -4.29
C GLN A 130 12.87 13.01 -5.60
N GLY A 131 13.50 13.34 -6.72
CA GLY A 131 12.98 13.10 -8.06
C GLY A 131 11.62 13.75 -8.30
N VAL A 132 10.66 12.99 -8.80
CA VAL A 132 9.30 13.45 -9.11
C VAL A 132 8.51 13.92 -7.87
N PHE A 133 8.95 13.55 -6.68
CA PHE A 133 8.33 13.95 -5.42
C PHE A 133 8.92 15.24 -4.81
N SER A 134 9.93 15.82 -5.43
CA SER A 134 10.59 17.03 -4.93
C SER A 134 9.92 18.35 -5.38
N ASP A 135 8.69 18.30 -5.91
CA ASP A 135 7.96 19.47 -6.37
C ASP A 135 7.66 20.43 -5.20
N PRO A 136 8.01 21.73 -5.33
CA PRO A 136 7.71 22.73 -4.31
C PRO A 136 6.22 22.91 -3.99
N ALA A 137 5.33 22.58 -4.94
CA ALA A 137 3.87 22.64 -4.74
C ALA A 137 3.32 21.44 -3.95
N GLY A 138 4.18 20.47 -3.63
CA GLY A 138 3.86 19.27 -2.87
C GLY A 138 4.30 17.98 -3.58
N PRO A 139 4.55 16.91 -2.83
CA PRO A 139 5.15 15.69 -3.36
C PRO A 139 4.31 14.99 -4.45
N PHE A 140 3.04 15.33 -4.58
CA PHE A 140 2.14 14.75 -5.57
C PHE A 140 1.67 15.72 -6.66
N ALA A 141 2.05 17.01 -6.59
CA ALA A 141 1.43 18.05 -7.40
C ALA A 141 1.70 17.89 -8.90
N SER A 142 2.96 17.79 -9.34
CA SER A 142 3.29 17.65 -10.76
C SER A 142 3.06 16.24 -11.28
N TRP A 143 3.35 15.24 -10.47
CA TRP A 143 3.21 13.85 -10.88
C TRP A 143 1.74 13.42 -11.04
N HIS A 144 0.86 13.91 -10.18
CA HIS A 144 -0.58 13.67 -10.30
C HIS A 144 -1.20 14.28 -11.56
N ALA A 145 -0.66 15.39 -12.08
CA ALA A 145 -1.19 15.97 -13.32
C ALA A 145 -1.05 15.04 -14.53
N GLU A 146 0.02 14.23 -14.57
CA GLU A 146 0.34 13.34 -15.71
C GLU A 146 -0.02 11.87 -15.42
N HIS A 147 0.17 11.42 -14.17
CA HIS A 147 0.10 10.00 -13.80
C HIS A 147 -0.94 9.66 -12.72
N ALA A 148 -1.90 10.56 -12.44
CA ALA A 148 -2.91 10.37 -11.41
C ALA A 148 -3.65 9.03 -11.53
N ALA A 149 -4.01 8.62 -12.76
CA ALA A 149 -4.74 7.39 -12.99
C ALA A 149 -3.90 6.15 -12.66
N ASP A 150 -2.61 6.14 -13.04
CA ASP A 150 -1.72 5.00 -12.80
C ASP A 150 -1.40 4.86 -11.32
N PHE A 151 -1.14 5.98 -10.64
CA PHE A 151 -0.95 6.01 -9.19
C PHE A 151 -2.21 5.55 -8.45
N THR A 152 -3.38 6.08 -8.81
CA THR A 152 -4.66 5.70 -8.18
C THR A 152 -4.94 4.20 -8.37
N ARG A 153 -4.65 3.62 -9.53
CA ARG A 153 -4.76 2.17 -9.77
C ARG A 153 -3.79 1.37 -8.91
N ALA A 154 -2.54 1.84 -8.79
CA ALA A 154 -1.55 1.20 -7.92
C ALA A 154 -1.98 1.22 -6.46
N MET A 155 -2.44 2.36 -5.95
CA MET A 155 -2.97 2.47 -4.60
C MET A 155 -4.24 1.63 -4.40
N HIS A 156 -5.09 1.52 -5.43
CA HIS A 156 -6.22 0.59 -5.40
C HIS A 156 -5.75 -0.86 -5.19
N SER A 157 -4.72 -1.29 -5.95
CA SER A 157 -4.12 -2.62 -5.81
C SER A 157 -3.59 -2.89 -4.39
N ALA A 158 -2.95 -1.91 -3.77
CA ALA A 158 -2.44 -2.03 -2.40
C ALA A 158 -3.57 -2.09 -1.35
N SER A 159 -4.71 -1.47 -1.65
CA SER A 159 -5.77 -1.20 -0.68
C SER A 159 -6.94 -2.19 -0.73
N ILE A 160 -7.30 -2.73 -1.91
CA ILE A 160 -8.57 -3.47 -2.07
C ILE A 160 -8.63 -4.76 -1.24
N GLY A 161 -7.54 -5.50 -1.12
CA GLY A 161 -7.46 -6.68 -0.25
C GLY A 161 -7.67 -6.30 1.23
N PRO A 162 -6.86 -5.41 1.81
CA PRO A 162 -7.05 -4.89 3.16
C PRO A 162 -8.43 -4.26 3.40
N ALA A 163 -9.02 -3.60 2.40
CA ALA A 163 -10.34 -2.97 2.47
C ALA A 163 -11.46 -3.94 2.81
N MET A 164 -11.35 -5.19 2.39
CA MET A 164 -12.32 -6.24 2.69
C MET A 164 -12.17 -6.84 4.10
N VAL A 165 -11.14 -6.44 4.85
CA VAL A 165 -10.85 -7.04 6.17
C VAL A 165 -11.07 -6.07 7.33
N TRP A 166 -10.60 -4.81 7.22
CA TRP A 166 -10.69 -3.87 8.34
C TRP A 166 -12.13 -3.62 8.83
N PRO A 167 -13.21 -3.60 7.98
CA PRO A 167 -14.56 -3.38 8.48
C PRO A 167 -15.10 -4.52 9.35
N LEU A 168 -14.45 -5.68 9.32
CA LEU A 168 -14.75 -6.82 10.17
C LEU A 168 -14.10 -6.71 11.56
N LYS A 169 -13.12 -5.82 11.72
CA LYS A 169 -12.36 -5.63 12.96
C LYS A 169 -12.91 -4.51 13.85
N VAL A 170 -13.85 -3.71 13.33
CA VAL A 170 -14.47 -2.57 14.01
C VAL A 170 -15.99 -2.76 14.05
N ASP A 171 -16.60 -2.46 15.20
CA ASP A 171 -18.06 -2.38 15.26
C ASP A 171 -18.54 -1.11 14.55
N LEU A 172 -19.11 -1.27 13.37
CA LEU A 172 -19.68 -0.23 12.53
C LEU A 172 -21.22 -0.21 12.53
N ALA A 173 -21.87 -1.02 13.37
CA ALA A 173 -23.33 -1.20 13.32
C ALA A 173 -24.13 0.10 13.52
N LYS A 174 -23.58 1.04 14.28
CA LYS A 174 -24.20 2.34 14.57
C LYS A 174 -23.87 3.44 13.55
N HIS A 175 -22.81 3.25 12.75
CA HIS A 175 -22.37 4.25 11.78
C HIS A 175 -23.18 4.18 10.50
N ARG A 176 -23.45 5.36 9.91
CA ARG A 176 -24.27 5.52 8.70
C ARG A 176 -23.51 6.12 7.55
N VAL A 177 -22.59 7.04 7.81
CA VAL A 177 -21.82 7.74 6.78
C VAL A 177 -20.35 7.70 7.16
N MET A 178 -19.54 7.10 6.30
CA MET A 178 -18.07 7.11 6.36
C MET A 178 -17.54 8.22 5.47
N LEU A 179 -16.67 9.06 5.99
CA LEU A 179 -15.82 9.97 5.23
C LEU A 179 -14.44 9.32 5.08
N ASP A 180 -14.06 9.04 3.85
CA ASP A 180 -12.76 8.48 3.46
C ASP A 180 -11.85 9.62 3.01
N VAL A 181 -11.03 10.13 3.92
CA VAL A 181 -10.21 11.33 3.72
C VAL A 181 -8.93 10.97 2.97
N GLY A 182 -8.73 11.59 1.80
CA GLY A 182 -7.69 11.19 0.87
C GLY A 182 -7.93 9.78 0.32
N GLY A 183 -9.20 9.43 0.08
CA GLY A 183 -9.62 8.05 -0.19
C GLY A 183 -9.16 7.46 -1.53
N GLY A 184 -8.49 8.24 -2.38
CA GLY A 184 -7.91 7.77 -3.64
C GLY A 184 -8.98 7.13 -4.54
N SER A 185 -8.78 5.87 -4.89
CA SER A 185 -9.75 5.09 -5.68
C SER A 185 -11.05 4.72 -4.94
N GLY A 186 -11.18 5.06 -3.67
CA GLY A 186 -12.29 4.64 -2.82
C GLY A 186 -12.27 3.16 -2.43
N ALA A 187 -11.13 2.47 -2.53
CA ALA A 187 -11.05 1.04 -2.25
C ALA A 187 -11.58 0.69 -0.85
N HIS A 188 -11.22 1.48 0.18
CA HIS A 188 -11.68 1.25 1.54
C HIS A 188 -13.16 1.57 1.72
N SER A 189 -13.66 2.60 1.05
CA SER A 189 -15.08 2.93 0.95
C SER A 189 -15.88 1.79 0.33
N ILE A 190 -15.43 1.28 -0.82
CA ILE A 190 -16.02 0.14 -1.54
C ILE A 190 -16.09 -1.09 -0.62
N GLY A 191 -14.96 -1.49 -0.02
CA GLY A 191 -14.93 -2.64 0.87
C GLY A 191 -15.85 -2.49 2.10
N ALA A 192 -15.88 -1.29 2.68
CA ALA A 192 -16.72 -1.01 3.85
C ALA A 192 -18.23 -1.12 3.52
N VAL A 193 -18.69 -0.50 2.41
CA VAL A 193 -20.11 -0.55 2.04
C VAL A 193 -20.56 -1.92 1.56
N MET A 194 -19.67 -2.70 0.92
CA MET A 194 -19.96 -4.10 0.56
C MET A 194 -20.23 -4.96 1.79
N LEU A 195 -19.44 -4.80 2.84
CA LEU A 195 -19.54 -5.58 4.08
C LEU A 195 -20.57 -5.02 5.07
N ARG A 196 -21.00 -3.77 4.91
CA ARG A 196 -21.95 -3.06 5.78
C ARG A 196 -23.07 -2.44 4.94
N PRO A 197 -24.16 -3.17 4.65
CA PRO A 197 -25.19 -2.75 3.71
C PRO A 197 -25.90 -1.42 4.05
N LYS A 198 -25.88 -1.01 5.34
CA LYS A 198 -26.47 0.25 5.79
C LYS A 198 -25.52 1.44 5.78
N LEU A 199 -24.24 1.20 5.51
CA LEU A 199 -23.20 2.23 5.46
C LEU A 199 -23.21 2.87 4.06
N LYS A 200 -23.08 4.19 4.03
CA LYS A 200 -22.72 4.99 2.87
C LYS A 200 -21.30 5.51 3.06
N ALA A 201 -20.61 5.84 1.99
CA ALA A 201 -19.28 6.40 2.06
C ALA A 201 -19.16 7.63 1.14
N ILE A 202 -18.36 8.59 1.58
CA ILE A 202 -17.98 9.79 0.83
C ILE A 202 -16.45 9.74 0.70
N VAL A 203 -15.95 9.61 -0.54
CA VAL A 203 -14.53 9.72 -0.84
C VAL A 203 -14.19 11.19 -1.00
N LEU A 204 -13.38 11.73 -0.10
CA LEU A 204 -12.89 13.11 -0.16
C LEU A 204 -11.47 13.10 -0.71
N ASP A 205 -11.28 13.71 -1.87
CA ASP A 205 -9.98 13.80 -2.54
C ASP A 205 -10.01 14.95 -3.57
N GLN A 206 -8.90 15.16 -4.30
CA GLN A 206 -8.85 16.12 -5.41
C GLN A 206 -9.80 15.72 -6.55
N ALA A 207 -10.32 16.70 -7.29
CA ALA A 207 -11.34 16.48 -8.32
C ALA A 207 -10.98 15.39 -9.37
N PRO A 208 -9.73 15.30 -9.92
CA PRO A 208 -9.37 14.24 -10.84
C PRO A 208 -9.40 12.85 -10.20
N ILE A 209 -9.02 12.75 -8.91
CA ILE A 209 -9.02 11.49 -8.16
C ILE A 209 -10.45 11.07 -7.83
N CYS A 210 -11.31 12.01 -7.45
CA CYS A 210 -12.74 11.78 -7.24
C CYS A 210 -13.44 11.20 -8.48
N ALA A 211 -13.06 11.64 -9.68
CA ALA A 211 -13.59 11.08 -10.93
C ALA A 211 -13.23 9.57 -11.06
N LEU A 212 -11.98 9.22 -10.80
CA LEU A 212 -11.52 7.83 -10.81
C LEU A 212 -12.20 6.98 -9.71
N ALA A 213 -12.40 7.55 -8.52
CA ALA A 213 -13.14 6.86 -7.44
C ALA A 213 -14.57 6.53 -7.85
N GLY A 214 -15.24 7.45 -8.58
CA GLY A 214 -16.56 7.22 -9.18
C GLY A 214 -16.57 6.04 -10.16
N GLU A 215 -15.59 5.98 -11.06
CA GLU A 215 -15.44 4.85 -11.99
C GLU A 215 -15.24 3.49 -11.27
N PHE A 216 -14.44 3.48 -10.20
CA PHE A 216 -14.28 2.29 -9.37
C PHE A 216 -15.57 1.92 -8.65
N ALA A 217 -16.31 2.88 -8.08
CA ALA A 217 -17.59 2.63 -7.42
C ALA A 217 -18.63 2.02 -8.39
N GLU A 218 -18.70 2.50 -9.63
CA GLU A 218 -19.51 1.93 -10.71
C GLU A 218 -19.05 0.51 -11.06
N LYS A 219 -17.75 0.30 -11.29
CA LYS A 219 -17.17 -1.01 -11.61
C LYS A 219 -17.50 -2.07 -10.58
N TYR A 220 -17.50 -1.70 -9.28
CA TYR A 220 -17.83 -2.61 -8.18
C TYR A 220 -19.32 -2.65 -7.83
N GLY A 221 -20.18 -1.93 -8.55
CA GLY A 221 -21.63 -1.95 -8.36
C GLY A 221 -22.10 -1.35 -7.04
N VAL A 222 -21.41 -0.33 -6.53
CA VAL A 222 -21.73 0.35 -5.25
C VAL A 222 -21.87 1.87 -5.37
N ALA A 223 -22.04 2.39 -6.59
CA ALA A 223 -22.19 3.83 -6.85
C ALA A 223 -23.45 4.44 -6.20
N ASP A 224 -24.42 3.64 -5.80
CA ASP A 224 -25.59 4.05 -5.03
C ASP A 224 -25.27 4.38 -3.57
N ARG A 225 -24.11 3.92 -3.05
CA ARG A 225 -23.68 4.08 -1.65
C ARG A 225 -22.31 4.71 -1.47
N VAL A 226 -21.52 4.81 -2.53
CA VAL A 226 -20.23 5.50 -2.54
C VAL A 226 -20.34 6.74 -3.41
N SER A 227 -20.24 7.90 -2.80
CA SER A 227 -20.17 9.20 -3.49
C SER A 227 -18.78 9.80 -3.36
N THR A 228 -18.49 10.82 -4.14
CA THR A 228 -17.23 11.56 -4.09
C THR A 228 -17.47 13.01 -3.69
N HIS A 229 -16.49 13.63 -3.03
CA HIS A 229 -16.52 15.02 -2.62
C HIS A 229 -15.16 15.67 -2.96
N PRO A 230 -15.07 16.37 -4.10
CA PRO A 230 -13.84 17.08 -4.48
C PRO A 230 -13.54 18.21 -3.49
N ALA A 231 -12.42 18.12 -2.76
CA ALA A 231 -12.02 19.11 -1.76
C ALA A 231 -10.54 19.00 -1.40
N ASP A 232 -9.98 20.07 -0.87
CA ASP A 232 -8.70 20.05 -0.15
C ASP A 232 -8.94 19.66 1.32
N PHE A 233 -8.49 18.48 1.73
CA PHE A 233 -8.72 18.01 3.09
C PHE A 233 -7.97 18.81 4.17
N PHE A 234 -7.06 19.71 3.79
CA PHE A 234 -6.45 20.66 4.71
C PHE A 234 -7.34 21.89 4.95
N GLU A 235 -7.81 22.50 3.86
CA GLU A 235 -8.45 23.81 3.89
C GLU A 235 -9.97 23.70 4.00
N ASP A 236 -10.59 22.80 3.23
CA ASP A 236 -12.03 22.72 3.13
C ASP A 236 -12.69 22.04 4.34
N PRO A 237 -13.93 22.40 4.71
CA PRO A 237 -14.66 21.72 5.77
C PRO A 237 -14.97 20.27 5.37
N TYR A 238 -14.97 19.38 6.35
CA TYR A 238 -15.38 17.99 6.13
C TYR A 238 -16.91 17.89 6.01
N PRO A 239 -17.44 17.13 5.03
CA PRO A 239 -18.86 16.83 4.95
C PRO A 239 -19.33 16.04 6.18
N GLU A 240 -20.63 16.11 6.48
CA GLU A 240 -21.20 15.41 7.62
C GLU A 240 -21.00 13.89 7.51
N ALA A 241 -20.39 13.32 8.53
CA ALA A 241 -20.14 11.90 8.68
C ALA A 241 -20.03 11.51 10.15
N ASP A 242 -20.30 10.25 10.47
CA ASP A 242 -20.17 9.71 11.83
C ASP A 242 -19.01 8.71 11.97
N LEU A 243 -18.30 8.46 10.86
CA LEU A 243 -17.08 7.66 10.78
C LEU A 243 -16.07 8.36 9.86
N HIS A 244 -14.90 8.74 10.36
CA HIS A 244 -13.79 9.21 9.55
C HIS A 244 -12.76 8.10 9.38
N PHE A 245 -12.33 7.90 8.15
CA PHE A 245 -11.35 6.89 7.79
C PHE A 245 -10.15 7.53 7.08
N TYR A 246 -8.95 7.08 7.43
CA TYR A 246 -7.69 7.49 6.82
C TYR A 246 -6.89 6.21 6.48
N GLY A 247 -6.75 5.90 5.22
CA GLY A 247 -5.97 4.78 4.74
C GLY A 247 -4.72 5.23 4.02
N MET A 248 -3.54 4.97 4.55
CA MET A 248 -2.26 5.42 3.99
C MET A 248 -2.20 6.95 3.81
N ILE A 249 -2.63 7.70 4.81
CA ILE A 249 -2.60 9.17 4.80
C ILE A 249 -1.66 9.71 5.86
N PHE A 250 -1.73 9.16 7.08
CA PHE A 250 -0.91 9.68 8.17
C PHE A 250 0.58 9.54 7.88
N HIS A 251 1.00 8.48 7.23
CA HIS A 251 2.40 8.26 6.89
C HIS A 251 2.98 9.24 5.86
N ASP A 252 2.17 9.94 5.09
CA ASP A 252 2.63 10.93 4.11
C ASP A 252 3.05 12.26 4.78
N TRP A 253 2.66 12.46 6.02
CA TRP A 253 2.74 13.75 6.68
C TRP A 253 3.55 13.71 7.98
N PRO A 254 4.22 14.84 8.33
CA PRO A 254 4.92 14.95 9.60
C PRO A 254 3.95 15.01 10.79
N PRO A 255 4.42 14.77 12.02
CA PRO A 255 3.58 14.64 13.21
C PRO A 255 2.58 15.78 13.44
N GLU A 256 2.97 17.01 13.10
CA GLU A 256 2.14 18.22 13.29
C GLU A 256 0.90 18.18 12.39
N ARG A 257 1.08 17.71 11.14
CA ARG A 257 -0.03 17.54 10.18
C ARG A 257 -0.93 16.37 10.58
N CYS A 258 -0.35 15.29 11.07
CA CYS A 258 -1.12 14.17 11.61
C CYS A 258 -1.97 14.59 12.82
N GLN A 259 -1.42 15.41 13.71
CA GLN A 259 -2.16 15.97 14.84
C GLN A 259 -3.28 16.91 14.39
N PHE A 260 -3.05 17.68 13.32
CA PHE A 260 -4.09 18.49 12.68
C PHE A 260 -5.25 17.62 12.18
N PHE A 261 -5.00 16.52 11.45
CA PHE A 261 -6.06 15.61 10.96
C PHE A 261 -6.86 14.99 12.11
N ALA A 262 -6.17 14.56 13.18
CA ALA A 262 -6.83 14.01 14.35
C ALA A 262 -7.76 15.04 14.99
N ARG A 263 -7.30 16.30 15.14
CA ARG A 263 -8.09 17.40 15.70
C ARG A 263 -9.26 17.78 14.80
N LYS A 264 -9.03 17.97 13.50
CA LYS A 264 -10.07 18.29 12.50
C LYS A 264 -11.18 17.24 12.49
N SER A 265 -10.78 15.94 12.54
CA SER A 265 -11.75 14.85 12.68
C SER A 265 -12.50 14.89 13.99
N PHE A 266 -11.83 15.18 15.11
CA PHE A 266 -12.50 15.30 16.40
C PHE A 266 -13.55 16.42 16.39
N ASP A 267 -13.20 17.58 15.86
CA ASP A 267 -14.09 18.73 15.82
C ASP A 267 -15.31 18.48 14.93
N SER A 268 -15.13 17.85 13.77
CA SER A 268 -16.17 17.58 12.76
C SER A 268 -17.11 16.42 13.13
N LEU A 269 -16.62 15.38 13.82
CA LEU A 269 -17.44 14.22 14.17
C LEU A 269 -18.48 14.56 15.23
N PRO A 270 -19.68 13.96 15.19
CA PRO A 270 -20.66 14.06 16.27
C PRO A 270 -20.20 13.25 17.51
N PRO A 271 -20.78 13.51 18.69
CA PRO A 271 -20.60 12.62 19.85
C PRO A 271 -20.93 11.16 19.50
N GLY A 272 -20.07 10.24 19.92
CA GLY A 272 -20.14 8.82 19.53
C GLY A 272 -19.55 8.50 18.17
N GLY A 273 -19.16 9.52 17.39
CA GLY A 273 -18.48 9.35 16.10
C GLY A 273 -17.09 8.74 16.27
N ARG A 274 -16.59 8.13 15.22
CA ARG A 274 -15.37 7.30 15.26
C ARG A 274 -14.35 7.77 14.23
N ILE A 275 -13.07 7.74 14.61
CA ILE A 275 -11.94 7.81 13.67
C ILE A 275 -11.32 6.42 13.53
N VAL A 276 -10.89 6.08 12.31
CA VAL A 276 -10.10 4.88 11.97
C VAL A 276 -8.91 5.31 11.11
N ILE A 277 -7.71 4.98 11.57
CA ILE A 277 -6.46 5.14 10.81
C ILE A 277 -5.99 3.74 10.44
N HIS A 278 -5.73 3.48 9.16
CA HIS A 278 -5.32 2.17 8.64
C HIS A 278 -3.94 2.28 8.00
N GLU A 279 -2.94 1.71 8.69
CA GLU A 279 -1.52 1.86 8.36
C GLU A 279 -0.74 0.57 8.60
N MET A 280 0.47 0.49 8.03
CA MET A 280 1.50 -0.44 8.46
C MET A 280 2.26 0.18 9.64
N LEU A 281 2.23 -0.48 10.80
CA LEU A 281 2.74 0.11 12.04
C LEU A 281 4.12 -0.42 12.43
N PHE A 282 5.02 0.49 12.81
CA PHE A 282 6.24 0.13 13.50
C PHE A 282 5.97 -0.54 14.85
N ASN A 283 6.92 -1.39 15.28
CA ASN A 283 7.07 -1.69 16.69
C ASN A 283 7.32 -0.40 17.49
N ASP A 284 6.91 -0.36 18.76
CA ASP A 284 7.04 0.85 19.58
C ASP A 284 8.49 1.32 19.79
N ASN A 285 9.47 0.44 19.61
CA ASN A 285 10.91 0.76 19.62
C ASN A 285 11.49 1.11 18.24
N ARG A 286 10.65 1.14 17.20
CA ARG A 286 10.98 1.47 15.79
C ARG A 286 12.07 0.58 15.14
N THR A 287 12.24 -0.65 15.64
CA THR A 287 13.24 -1.60 15.10
C THR A 287 12.67 -2.61 14.10
N GLY A 288 11.45 -2.40 13.62
CA GLY A 288 10.80 -3.31 12.68
C GLY A 288 9.28 -3.32 12.82
N PRO A 289 8.61 -4.24 12.14
CA PRO A 289 9.16 -5.33 11.31
C PRO A 289 9.82 -4.81 10.02
N PHE A 290 10.66 -5.63 9.37
CA PHE A 290 11.43 -5.23 8.19
C PHE A 290 10.58 -4.60 7.08
N PRO A 291 9.41 -5.11 6.67
CA PRO A 291 8.61 -4.47 5.63
C PRO A 291 8.17 -3.04 5.97
N VAL A 292 7.86 -2.77 7.25
CA VAL A 292 7.49 -1.42 7.71
C VAL A 292 8.71 -0.50 7.72
N ALA A 293 9.88 -1.02 8.14
CA ALA A 293 11.13 -0.26 8.10
C ALA A 293 11.53 0.08 6.65
N ALA A 294 11.38 -0.86 5.72
CA ALA A 294 11.62 -0.63 4.30
C ALA A 294 10.64 0.39 3.72
N PHE A 295 9.36 0.29 4.07
CA PHE A 295 8.35 1.26 3.63
C PHE A 295 8.59 2.66 4.24
N ASN A 296 9.17 2.74 5.44
CA ASN A 296 9.61 4.02 6.00
C ASN A 296 10.76 4.67 5.21
N VAL A 297 11.62 3.87 4.57
CA VAL A 297 12.65 4.38 3.65
C VAL A 297 12.01 4.94 2.37
N ASP A 298 10.95 4.30 1.87
CA ASP A 298 10.14 4.83 0.77
C ASP A 298 9.55 6.21 1.14
N MET A 299 8.96 6.34 2.33
CA MET A 299 8.45 7.64 2.82
C MET A 299 9.53 8.71 2.86
N LEU A 300 10.75 8.38 3.32
CA LEU A 300 11.86 9.34 3.34
C LEU A 300 12.21 9.89 1.94
N VAL A 301 12.09 9.04 0.92
CA VAL A 301 12.39 9.42 -0.48
C VAL A 301 11.22 10.15 -1.15
N ALA A 302 10.00 9.76 -0.82
CA ALA A 302 8.80 10.21 -1.53
C ALA A 302 8.06 11.39 -0.87
N VAL A 303 8.01 11.45 0.46
CA VAL A 303 7.14 12.39 1.19
C VAL A 303 7.85 12.97 2.43
N PRO A 304 7.34 14.06 3.03
CA PRO A 304 7.90 14.60 4.26
C PRO A 304 7.48 13.79 5.52
N GLY A 305 6.70 12.75 5.35
CA GLY A 305 6.16 11.92 6.43
C GLY A 305 7.05 10.75 6.84
N GLN A 306 6.46 9.81 7.55
CA GLN A 306 7.15 8.61 8.06
C GLN A 306 6.13 7.53 8.49
N GLN A 307 6.56 6.29 8.57
CA GLN A 307 5.75 5.26 9.23
C GLN A 307 5.68 5.52 10.74
N TYR A 308 4.51 5.32 11.32
CA TYR A 308 4.24 5.52 12.74
C TYR A 308 4.09 4.19 13.49
N SER A 309 4.35 4.21 14.78
CA SER A 309 4.02 3.10 15.68
C SER A 309 2.58 3.21 16.21
N LYS A 310 2.05 2.10 16.74
CA LYS A 310 0.75 2.11 17.42
C LYS A 310 0.70 3.10 18.59
N ARG A 311 1.83 3.27 19.31
CA ARG A 311 1.94 4.20 20.45
C ARG A 311 1.82 5.65 20.00
N GLU A 312 2.51 6.02 18.90
CA GLU A 312 2.49 7.39 18.36
C GLU A 312 1.09 7.77 17.86
N LEU A 313 0.46 6.95 17.02
CA LEU A 313 -0.89 7.23 16.53
C LEU A 313 -1.94 7.22 17.65
N SER A 314 -1.81 6.31 18.61
CA SER A 314 -2.70 6.31 19.79
C SER A 314 -2.56 7.55 20.64
N ALA A 315 -1.34 8.08 20.80
CA ALA A 315 -1.10 9.34 21.50
C ALA A 315 -1.74 10.52 20.76
N MET A 316 -1.54 10.63 19.44
CA MET A 316 -2.16 11.67 18.61
C MET A 316 -3.70 11.69 18.73
N LEU A 317 -4.34 10.52 18.70
CA LEU A 317 -5.79 10.43 18.89
C LEU A 317 -6.22 10.83 20.31
N LYS A 318 -5.46 10.40 21.32
CA LYS A 318 -5.72 10.77 22.73
C LYS A 318 -5.61 12.28 22.95
N ASP A 319 -4.58 12.91 22.40
CA ASP A 319 -4.32 14.33 22.51
C ASP A 319 -5.35 15.18 21.76
N ALA A 320 -5.92 14.66 20.66
CA ALA A 320 -7.05 15.26 19.98
C ALA A 320 -8.37 15.17 20.78
N GLY A 321 -8.47 14.30 21.79
CA GLY A 321 -9.65 14.15 22.65
C GLY A 321 -10.39 12.82 22.52
N PHE A 322 -10.02 11.98 21.56
CA PHE A 322 -10.65 10.67 21.40
C PHE A 322 -10.45 9.77 22.62
N ARG A 323 -11.40 8.86 22.83
CA ARG A 323 -11.40 7.85 23.90
C ARG A 323 -11.61 6.46 23.29
N LYS A 324 -11.51 5.42 24.13
CA LYS A 324 -11.65 4.02 23.71
C LYS A 324 -10.75 3.71 22.52
N ILE A 325 -9.48 4.12 22.62
CA ILE A 325 -8.50 3.89 21.57
C ILE A 325 -8.14 2.42 21.53
N GLU A 326 -8.29 1.80 20.37
CA GLU A 326 -7.97 0.40 20.13
C GLU A 326 -7.04 0.27 18.92
N VAL A 327 -6.15 -0.72 18.98
CA VAL A 327 -5.27 -1.10 17.88
C VAL A 327 -5.51 -2.56 17.55
N LYS A 328 -5.78 -2.86 16.27
CA LYS A 328 -6.07 -4.24 15.82
C LYS A 328 -5.34 -4.53 14.51
N PRO A 329 -4.66 -5.68 14.39
CA PRO A 329 -4.17 -6.15 13.10
C PRO A 329 -5.35 -6.47 12.19
N THR A 330 -5.21 -6.18 10.90
CA THR A 330 -6.26 -6.43 9.90
C THR A 330 -5.83 -7.48 8.89
N PHE A 331 -5.00 -7.12 7.92
CA PHE A 331 -4.61 -7.97 6.80
C PHE A 331 -3.10 -7.83 6.52
N GLY A 332 -2.37 -8.93 6.44
CA GLY A 332 -0.93 -8.90 6.20
C GLY A 332 -0.19 -8.04 7.24
N TYR A 333 0.45 -6.99 6.78
CA TYR A 333 1.18 -6.04 7.65
C TYR A 333 0.33 -4.87 8.15
N TRP A 334 -0.95 -4.79 7.71
CA TRP A 334 -1.84 -3.68 8.01
C TRP A 334 -2.49 -3.79 9.38
N SER A 335 -2.71 -2.65 9.99
CA SER A 335 -3.41 -2.52 11.26
C SER A 335 -4.30 -1.27 11.26
N ILE A 336 -5.32 -1.29 12.13
CA ILE A 336 -6.11 -0.10 12.42
C ILE A 336 -5.76 0.44 13.79
N VAL A 337 -5.75 1.78 13.90
CA VAL A 337 -5.81 2.53 15.15
C VAL A 337 -7.12 3.30 15.13
N THR A 338 -7.98 3.11 16.13
CA THR A 338 -9.32 3.72 16.16
C THR A 338 -9.61 4.37 17.50
N GLY A 339 -10.40 5.43 17.49
CA GLY A 339 -10.87 6.14 18.67
C GLY A 339 -12.30 6.62 18.50
N VAL A 340 -12.99 6.89 19.59
CA VAL A 340 -14.38 7.37 19.63
C VAL A 340 -14.41 8.74 20.26
N LYS A 341 -15.15 9.69 19.66
CA LYS A 341 -15.46 11.00 20.28
C LYS A 341 -16.45 10.76 21.41
N PRO A 342 -16.17 11.26 22.63
CA PRO A 342 -17.08 11.11 23.78
C PRO A 342 -18.45 11.73 23.55
#